data_7857ed327ec48c6f0702f4f1659d470a
#
_entry.id   7857ed327ec48c6f0702f4f1659d470a
#
_cell.length_a   1.000
_cell.length_b   1.000
_cell.length_c   1.000
_cell.angle_alpha   90.00
_cell.angle_beta   90.00
_cell.angle_gamma   90.00
#
_symmetry.space_group_name_H-M   'P 1'
#
loop_
_entity.id
_entity.type
_entity.pdbx_description
1 polymer ?
#
loop_
_entity_poly.entity_id
_entity_poly.type
_entity_poly.pdbx_seq_one_letter_code
_entity_poly.pdbx_strand_id
1 'polypeptide(L)'
;LVRDGNFLEALAAGLLAVELSIPGRYLKIGEALKAQFQVSHEALEFLWLHAGDPTRAGDYGGDVEHAAEATEMIKKYATTAGMQDRVRLALWRSLEARKVYQWGLYRACVLEMDSEFQTHYPESK
;
A
#
# COMPACT_ATOMS: atom_id res chain seq x y z
N LEU A 1 -16.97 5.94 -2.42
CA LEU A 1 -16.80 4.81 -3.37
C LEU A 1 -17.40 3.51 -2.82
N VAL A 2 -17.04 3.11 -1.61
CA VAL A 2 -17.57 1.86 -1.00
C VAL A 2 -19.06 1.98 -0.68
N ARG A 3 -19.54 3.15 -0.32
CA ARG A 3 -20.94 3.37 0.03
C ARG A 3 -21.89 3.33 -1.17
N ASP A 4 -21.45 3.86 -2.31
CA ASP A 4 -22.32 4.09 -3.48
C ASP A 4 -21.90 3.24 -4.71
N GLY A 5 -20.79 2.49 -4.60
CA GLY A 5 -20.27 1.59 -5.63
C GLY A 5 -20.86 0.18 -5.51
N ASN A 6 -20.80 -0.57 -6.59
CA ASN A 6 -21.08 -1.98 -6.54
C ASN A 6 -19.90 -2.80 -5.98
N PHE A 7 -20.11 -4.09 -5.77
CA PHE A 7 -19.09 -4.99 -5.22
C PHE A 7 -17.77 -4.97 -6.00
N LEU A 8 -17.81 -4.94 -7.34
CA LEU A 8 -16.58 -4.96 -8.16
C LEU A 8 -15.80 -3.64 -8.05
N GLU A 9 -16.48 -2.51 -7.97
CA GLU A 9 -15.85 -1.21 -7.74
C GLU A 9 -15.22 -1.15 -6.34
N ALA A 10 -15.92 -1.68 -5.33
CA ALA A 10 -15.42 -1.78 -3.96
C ALA A 10 -14.18 -2.71 -3.88
N LEU A 11 -14.23 -3.85 -4.57
CA LEU A 11 -13.10 -4.79 -4.66
C LEU A 11 -11.88 -4.14 -5.33
N ALA A 12 -12.09 -3.42 -6.43
CA ALA A 12 -11.02 -2.75 -7.15
C ALA A 12 -10.39 -1.59 -6.34
N ALA A 13 -11.22 -0.75 -5.73
CA ALA A 13 -10.75 0.41 -4.97
C ALA A 13 -10.21 0.05 -3.58
N GLY A 14 -10.83 -0.90 -2.91
CA GLY A 14 -10.49 -1.29 -1.54
C GLY A 14 -9.39 -2.34 -1.48
N LEU A 15 -9.56 -3.47 -2.15
CA LEU A 15 -8.62 -4.58 -2.08
C LEU A 15 -7.49 -4.44 -3.12
N LEU A 16 -7.83 -4.47 -4.41
CA LEU A 16 -6.82 -4.52 -5.47
C LEU A 16 -5.87 -3.31 -5.44
N ALA A 17 -6.37 -2.09 -5.26
CA ALA A 17 -5.53 -0.89 -5.18
C ALA A 17 -4.58 -0.91 -3.97
N VAL A 18 -5.02 -1.51 -2.86
CA VAL A 18 -4.22 -1.66 -1.65
C VAL A 18 -3.13 -2.70 -1.87
N GLU A 19 -3.52 -3.92 -2.20
CA GLU A 19 -2.65 -5.09 -2.30
C GLU A 19 -1.58 -4.93 -3.39
N LEU A 20 -1.89 -4.31 -4.53
CA LEU A 20 -0.89 -3.99 -5.57
C LEU A 20 0.20 -3.02 -5.11
N SER A 21 -0.08 -2.17 -4.13
CA SER A 21 0.84 -1.11 -3.71
C SER A 21 1.68 -1.45 -2.47
N ILE A 22 1.30 -2.46 -1.71
CA ILE A 22 1.92 -2.80 -0.42
C ILE A 22 3.25 -3.55 -0.58
N PRO A 23 3.36 -4.62 -1.38
CA PRO A 23 4.54 -5.47 -1.34
C PRO A 23 5.85 -4.70 -1.56
N GLY A 24 5.95 -3.96 -2.65
CA GLY A 24 7.17 -3.19 -2.95
C GLY A 24 7.49 -2.10 -1.93
N ARG A 25 6.48 -1.56 -1.26
CA ARG A 25 6.66 -0.55 -0.21
C ARG A 25 7.13 -1.18 1.09
N TYR A 26 6.53 -2.29 1.51
CA TYR A 26 6.91 -2.98 2.74
C TYR A 26 8.32 -3.55 2.67
N LEU A 27 8.74 -4.08 1.53
CA LEU A 27 10.14 -4.46 1.32
C LEU A 27 11.09 -3.29 1.58
N LYS A 28 10.85 -2.13 0.97
CA LYS A 28 11.68 -0.93 1.16
C LYS A 28 11.68 -0.43 2.61
N ILE A 29 10.52 -0.45 3.28
CA ILE A 29 10.42 -0.05 4.69
C ILE A 29 11.22 -1.03 5.55
N GLY A 30 11.07 -2.34 5.36
CA GLY A 30 11.80 -3.35 6.10
C GLY A 30 13.32 -3.24 5.92
N GLU A 31 13.78 -3.04 4.70
CA GLU A 31 15.20 -2.82 4.40
C GLU A 31 15.74 -1.54 5.09
N ALA A 32 14.97 -0.44 5.04
CA ALA A 32 15.35 0.81 5.70
C ALA A 32 15.40 0.68 7.23
N LEU A 33 14.43 0.00 7.84
CA LEU A 33 14.41 -0.24 9.29
C LEU A 33 15.60 -1.11 9.74
N LYS A 34 15.94 -2.14 8.97
CA LYS A 34 17.15 -2.95 9.24
C LYS A 34 18.42 -2.12 9.13
N ALA A 35 18.54 -1.32 8.07
CA ALA A 35 19.76 -0.57 7.79
C ALA A 35 19.97 0.60 8.76
N GLN A 36 18.92 1.34 9.10
CA GLN A 36 19.03 2.57 9.88
C GLN A 36 18.85 2.34 11.39
N PHE A 37 17.98 1.42 11.78
CA PHE A 37 17.63 1.20 13.18
C PHE A 37 18.04 -0.18 13.72
N GLN A 38 18.72 -0.99 12.90
CA GLN A 38 19.18 -2.33 13.27
C GLN A 38 18.05 -3.24 13.80
N VAL A 39 16.84 -3.03 13.30
CA VAL A 39 15.67 -3.86 13.65
C VAL A 39 15.92 -5.28 13.16
N SER A 40 15.68 -6.27 14.02
CA SER A 40 15.90 -7.67 13.66
C SER A 40 14.93 -8.11 12.56
N HIS A 41 15.32 -9.16 11.82
CA HIS A 41 14.47 -9.72 10.76
C HIS A 41 13.13 -10.21 11.30
N GLU A 42 13.15 -10.86 12.46
CA GLU A 42 11.97 -11.41 13.13
C GLU A 42 11.00 -10.30 13.57
N ALA A 43 11.51 -9.16 14.03
CA ALA A 43 10.69 -8.02 14.41
C ALA A 43 9.94 -7.37 13.22
N LEU A 44 10.33 -7.71 12.00
CA LEU A 44 9.72 -7.25 10.75
C LEU A 44 8.78 -8.29 10.11
N GLU A 45 8.43 -9.36 10.84
CA GLU A 45 7.59 -10.46 10.36
C GLU A 45 6.29 -9.96 9.70
N PHE A 46 5.66 -8.94 10.28
CA PHE A 46 4.46 -8.33 9.70
C PHE A 46 4.70 -7.83 8.25
N LEU A 47 5.83 -7.19 8.00
CA LEU A 47 6.15 -6.69 6.66
C LEU A 47 6.42 -7.84 5.67
N TRP A 48 7.12 -8.88 6.13
CA TRP A 48 7.45 -10.03 5.31
C TRP A 48 6.24 -10.90 5.01
N LEU A 49 5.30 -11.03 5.95
CA LEU A 49 4.05 -11.75 5.73
C LEU A 49 3.24 -11.17 4.58
N HIS A 50 3.22 -9.84 4.45
CA HIS A 50 2.49 -9.13 3.41
C HIS A 50 3.27 -9.01 2.09
N ALA A 51 4.57 -8.74 2.16
CA ALA A 51 5.40 -8.42 0.99
C ALA A 51 6.23 -9.58 0.46
N GLY A 52 6.28 -10.69 1.18
CA GLY A 52 7.22 -11.78 0.97
C GLY A 52 8.53 -11.57 1.73
N ASP A 53 9.07 -12.66 2.26
CA ASP A 53 10.33 -12.64 2.97
C ASP A 53 11.50 -12.60 1.96
N PRO A 54 12.32 -11.53 1.92
CA PRO A 54 13.40 -11.41 0.95
C PRO A 54 14.51 -12.45 1.14
N THR A 55 14.52 -13.18 2.27
CA THR A 55 15.47 -14.27 2.52
C THR A 55 14.98 -15.62 2.04
N ARG A 56 13.70 -15.73 1.63
CA ARG A 56 13.07 -16.96 1.16
C ARG A 56 12.77 -16.87 -0.33
N ALA A 57 13.48 -17.66 -1.12
CA ALA A 57 13.24 -17.73 -2.56
C ALA A 57 11.80 -18.20 -2.87
N GLY A 58 11.08 -17.43 -3.68
CA GLY A 58 9.71 -17.75 -4.09
C GLY A 58 8.62 -17.35 -3.09
N ASP A 59 8.95 -16.67 -2.01
CA ASP A 59 7.98 -16.07 -1.11
C ASP A 59 7.57 -14.68 -1.65
N TYR A 60 6.35 -14.56 -2.12
CA TYR A 60 5.80 -13.31 -2.69
C TYR A 60 4.88 -12.56 -1.73
N GLY A 61 4.63 -13.14 -0.53
CA GLY A 61 3.73 -12.57 0.48
C GLY A 61 2.25 -12.67 0.13
N GLY A 62 1.41 -12.55 1.16
CA GLY A 62 -0.05 -12.69 1.03
C GLY A 62 -0.71 -11.66 0.14
N ASP A 63 -0.19 -10.43 0.11
CA ASP A 63 -0.80 -9.34 -0.66
C ASP A 63 -0.74 -9.58 -2.18
N VAL A 64 0.30 -10.26 -2.67
CA VAL A 64 0.40 -10.64 -4.09
C VAL A 64 -0.66 -11.68 -4.45
N GLU A 65 -0.92 -12.64 -3.58
CA GLU A 65 -1.97 -13.66 -3.78
C GLU A 65 -3.35 -13.02 -3.74
N HIS A 66 -3.64 -12.17 -2.76
CA HIS A 66 -4.91 -11.43 -2.66
C HIS A 66 -5.16 -10.54 -3.88
N ALA A 67 -4.13 -9.84 -4.38
CA ALA A 67 -4.25 -9.03 -5.59
C ALA A 67 -4.56 -9.90 -6.82
N ALA A 68 -3.96 -11.08 -6.94
CA ALA A 68 -4.25 -12.02 -8.01
C ALA A 68 -5.70 -12.54 -7.93
N GLU A 69 -6.15 -12.96 -6.75
CA GLU A 69 -7.53 -13.41 -6.52
C GLU A 69 -8.55 -12.31 -6.84
N ALA A 70 -8.32 -11.07 -6.37
CA ALA A 70 -9.17 -9.92 -6.68
C ALA A 70 -9.23 -9.65 -8.19
N THR A 71 -8.11 -9.77 -8.87
CA THR A 71 -8.01 -9.60 -10.33
C THR A 71 -8.84 -10.65 -11.06
N GLU A 72 -8.72 -11.92 -10.70
CA GLU A 72 -9.48 -13.00 -11.33
C GLU A 72 -11.00 -12.86 -11.05
N MET A 73 -11.37 -12.43 -9.86
CA MET A 73 -12.76 -12.16 -9.53
C MET A 73 -13.33 -11.00 -10.37
N ILE A 74 -12.57 -9.91 -10.54
CA ILE A 74 -12.96 -8.79 -11.39
C ILE A 74 -13.10 -9.24 -12.85
N LYS A 75 -12.14 -9.98 -13.39
CA LYS A 75 -12.19 -10.52 -14.76
C LYS A 75 -13.43 -11.40 -14.98
N LYS A 76 -13.75 -12.23 -14.01
CA LYS A 76 -14.90 -13.15 -14.07
C LYS A 76 -16.24 -12.43 -14.11
N TYR A 77 -16.40 -11.36 -13.38
CA TYR A 77 -17.70 -10.72 -13.16
C TYR A 77 -17.86 -9.36 -13.85
N ALA A 78 -16.80 -8.67 -14.24
CA ALA A 78 -16.86 -7.44 -15.02
C ALA A 78 -17.05 -7.75 -16.52
N THR A 79 -18.20 -8.30 -16.90
CA THR A 79 -18.44 -8.87 -18.23
C THR A 79 -18.85 -7.85 -19.28
N THR A 80 -19.20 -6.62 -18.91
CA THR A 80 -19.59 -5.56 -19.86
C THR A 80 -18.54 -4.43 -19.86
N ALA A 81 -18.41 -3.74 -21.00
CA ALA A 81 -17.52 -2.59 -21.12
C ALA A 81 -17.80 -1.53 -20.03
N GLY A 82 -19.07 -1.22 -19.77
CA GLY A 82 -19.44 -0.26 -18.72
C GLY A 82 -19.04 -0.70 -17.31
N MET A 83 -19.09 -2.00 -16.99
CA MET A 83 -18.61 -2.53 -15.71
C MET A 83 -17.08 -2.40 -15.63
N GLN A 84 -16.37 -2.76 -16.70
CA GLN A 84 -14.91 -2.67 -16.76
C GLN A 84 -14.43 -1.22 -16.61
N ASP A 85 -15.11 -0.27 -17.25
CA ASP A 85 -14.76 1.15 -17.13
C ASP A 85 -14.97 1.68 -15.72
N ARG A 86 -16.07 1.31 -15.05
CA ARG A 86 -16.31 1.67 -13.64
C ARG A 86 -15.25 1.06 -12.71
N VAL A 87 -14.88 -0.19 -12.92
CA VAL A 87 -13.82 -0.86 -12.14
C VAL A 87 -12.48 -0.15 -12.33
N ARG A 88 -12.08 0.16 -13.58
CA ARG A 88 -10.85 0.92 -13.87
C ARG A 88 -10.86 2.29 -13.20
N LEU A 89 -11.97 2.99 -13.28
CA LEU A 89 -12.13 4.31 -12.67
C LEU A 89 -12.04 4.24 -11.14
N ALA A 90 -12.66 3.23 -10.52
CA ALA A 90 -12.61 3.01 -9.08
C ALA A 90 -11.18 2.70 -8.60
N LEU A 91 -10.49 1.80 -9.31
CA LEU A 91 -9.07 1.49 -9.06
C LEU A 91 -8.20 2.74 -9.17
N TRP A 92 -8.30 3.45 -10.28
CA TRP A 92 -7.50 4.65 -10.54
C TRP A 92 -7.71 5.72 -9.48
N ARG A 93 -8.97 6.02 -9.11
CA ARG A 93 -9.30 7.00 -8.07
C ARG A 93 -8.72 6.62 -6.71
N SER A 94 -8.74 5.34 -6.36
CA SER A 94 -8.14 4.86 -5.12
C SER A 94 -6.62 5.04 -5.13
N LEU A 95 -5.95 4.70 -6.22
CA LEU A 95 -4.50 4.88 -6.35
C LEU A 95 -4.09 6.36 -6.29
N GLU A 96 -4.82 7.26 -6.96
CA GLU A 96 -4.56 8.71 -6.88
C GLU A 96 -4.80 9.26 -5.47
N ALA A 97 -5.87 8.85 -4.79
CA ALA A 97 -6.11 9.26 -3.40
C ALA A 97 -4.99 8.79 -2.46
N ARG A 98 -4.48 7.57 -2.65
CA ARG A 98 -3.33 7.05 -1.89
C ARG A 98 -2.05 7.82 -2.18
N LYS A 99 -1.81 8.17 -3.42
CA LYS A 99 -0.65 9.01 -3.82
C LYS A 99 -0.71 10.39 -3.14
N VAL A 100 -1.87 11.04 -3.15
CA VAL A 100 -2.08 12.33 -2.46
C VAL A 100 -1.84 12.19 -0.96
N TYR A 101 -2.37 11.14 -0.34
CA TYR A 101 -2.15 10.85 1.08
C TYR A 101 -0.67 10.63 1.40
N GLN A 102 0.04 9.80 0.62
CA GLN A 102 1.47 9.53 0.83
C GLN A 102 2.32 10.80 0.64
N TRP A 103 1.97 11.61 -0.35
CA TRP A 103 2.62 12.89 -0.57
C TRP A 103 2.39 13.86 0.59
N GLY A 104 1.16 13.91 1.13
CA GLY A 104 0.84 14.69 2.33
C GLY A 104 1.66 14.27 3.55
N LEU A 105 1.78 12.95 3.78
CA LEU A 105 2.65 12.43 4.84
C LEU A 105 4.12 12.79 4.63
N TYR A 106 4.63 12.65 3.40
CA TYR A 106 6.01 13.01 3.10
C TYR A 106 6.27 14.49 3.35
N ARG A 107 5.37 15.37 2.91
CA ARG A 107 5.48 16.79 3.19
C ARG A 107 5.48 17.07 4.69
N ALA A 108 4.49 16.59 5.41
CA ALA A 108 4.36 16.84 6.84
C ALA A 108 5.53 16.26 7.64
N CYS A 109 6.00 15.05 7.31
CA CYS A 109 7.01 14.36 8.10
C CYS A 109 8.45 14.62 7.66
N VAL A 110 8.69 15.09 6.45
CA VAL A 110 10.05 15.25 5.91
C VAL A 110 10.35 16.69 5.49
N LEU A 111 9.43 17.35 4.79
CA LEU A 111 9.69 18.70 4.27
C LEU A 111 9.28 19.84 5.22
N GLU A 112 8.22 19.61 6.01
CA GLU A 112 7.65 20.67 6.90
C GLU A 112 8.07 20.48 8.37
N MET A 113 8.56 19.30 8.76
CA MET A 113 9.06 19.05 10.13
C MET A 113 10.29 19.89 10.50
N ASP A 114 11.07 20.37 9.53
CA ASP A 114 12.26 21.18 9.82
C ASP A 114 11.92 22.56 10.43
N SER A 115 10.70 23.07 10.23
CA SER A 115 10.32 24.40 10.77
C SER A 115 9.51 24.35 12.07
N GLU A 116 8.59 23.40 12.23
CA GLU A 116 7.71 23.33 13.39
C GLU A 116 8.16 22.31 14.44
N PHE A 117 8.77 21.19 14.02
CA PHE A 117 9.21 20.17 14.97
C PHE A 117 10.41 20.63 15.79
N GLN A 118 11.33 21.40 15.22
CA GLN A 118 12.46 21.98 15.94
C GLN A 118 12.03 23.00 17.02
N THR A 119 10.87 23.62 16.85
CA THR A 119 10.32 24.55 17.85
C THR A 119 9.59 23.85 18.99
N HIS A 120 9.01 22.67 18.77
CA HIS A 120 8.22 21.93 19.74
C HIS A 120 9.00 20.82 20.45
N TYR A 121 10.07 20.33 19.85
CA TYR A 121 10.96 19.31 20.42
C TYR A 121 12.41 19.76 20.28
N PRO A 122 12.86 20.72 21.15
CA PRO A 122 14.27 21.08 21.19
C PRO A 122 15.07 19.83 21.55
N GLU A 123 16.14 19.57 20.80
CA GLU A 123 17.00 18.41 21.00
C GLU A 123 17.31 18.23 22.48
N SER A 124 16.92 17.08 23.02
CA SER A 124 17.36 16.64 24.34
C SER A 124 18.88 16.45 24.26
N LYS A 125 19.60 17.41 24.84
CA LYS A 125 21.05 17.35 25.05
C LYS A 125 21.40 16.24 26.03
#